data_d36bdf6d666500d1c9eaa53d6807b667
#
_entry.id   d36bdf6d666500d1c9eaa53d6807b667
#
_cell.length_a   1.000
_cell.length_b   1.000
_cell.length_c   1.000
_cell.angle_alpha   90.00
_cell.angle_beta   90.00
_cell.angle_gamma   90.00
#
_symmetry.space_group_name_H-M   'P 1'
#
loop_
_entity.id
_entity.type
_entity.pdbx_description
1 polymer ?
#
loop_
_entity_poly.entity_id
_entity_poly.type
_entity_poly.pdbx_seq_one_letter_code
_entity_poly.pdbx_strand_id
1 'polypeptide(L)'
;MTQRFGFLALVAVGAAQFAGAASFAQTPPSERELRIYAGLHDAAARGNAAEIEQLIAEGEKPNIQDANSRTPLHVAAFLRQYAAARALIRLGANPNALDAQRYDIITIAAVNNDLELLQIALEGGGNARAVTGPHNDTALIAAAHRGHVEIVRALIAAKAPLNHVNDFGHTALLEAVVLGNGGRNHTATVAALVEAGADVTLPDRHGTTALQHARTRGYSQIARILENAGAH
;
A
#
# COMPACT_ATOMS: atom_id res chain seq x y z
N MET A 1 7.99 60.48 -31.65
CA MET A 1 8.15 59.78 -30.32
C MET A 1 7.17 58.63 -30.27
N THR A 2 7.61 57.44 -30.60
CA THR A 2 6.81 56.21 -30.66
C THR A 2 7.37 55.24 -29.67
N GLN A 3 6.66 55.06 -28.55
CA GLN A 3 6.97 54.04 -27.53
C GLN A 3 6.47 52.65 -28.01
N ARG A 4 7.40 51.71 -28.14
CA ARG A 4 7.11 50.30 -28.35
C ARG A 4 6.83 49.63 -26.99
N PHE A 5 5.60 49.18 -26.78
CA PHE A 5 5.27 48.28 -25.69
C PHE A 5 5.68 46.85 -26.08
N GLY A 6 6.67 46.32 -25.36
CA GLY A 6 7.02 44.89 -25.43
C GLY A 6 6.01 44.03 -24.63
N PHE A 7 5.35 43.13 -25.32
CA PHE A 7 4.54 42.08 -24.70
C PHE A 7 5.45 41.02 -24.11
N LEU A 8 5.54 40.96 -22.78
CA LEU A 8 6.13 39.82 -22.09
C LEU A 8 5.05 38.73 -22.04
N ALA A 9 5.23 37.68 -22.83
CA ALA A 9 4.40 36.47 -22.72
C ALA A 9 4.80 35.72 -21.46
N LEU A 10 3.94 35.78 -20.45
CA LEU A 10 4.04 34.96 -19.26
C LEU A 10 3.63 33.54 -19.65
N VAL A 11 4.60 32.64 -19.80
CA VAL A 11 4.34 31.22 -19.93
C VAL A 11 3.90 30.72 -18.54
N ALA A 12 2.59 30.59 -18.33
CA ALA A 12 2.03 29.91 -17.19
C ALA A 12 2.32 28.40 -17.36
N VAL A 13 3.35 27.91 -16.69
CA VAL A 13 3.54 26.47 -16.48
C VAL A 13 2.40 26.04 -15.57
N GLY A 14 1.37 25.45 -16.17
CA GLY A 14 0.26 24.84 -15.46
C GLY A 14 0.81 23.71 -14.59
N ALA A 15 0.85 23.93 -13.28
CA ALA A 15 0.98 22.85 -12.32
C ALA A 15 -0.27 21.97 -12.44
N ALA A 16 -0.16 20.88 -13.19
CA ALA A 16 -1.14 19.81 -13.14
C ALA A 16 -1.13 19.28 -11.70
N GLN A 17 -2.15 19.67 -10.93
CA GLN A 17 -2.39 19.11 -9.62
C GLN A 17 -2.73 17.63 -9.83
N PHE A 18 -1.76 16.76 -9.55
CA PHE A 18 -1.96 15.33 -9.52
C PHE A 18 -2.93 15.01 -8.38
N ALA A 19 -4.15 14.62 -8.74
CA ALA A 19 -5.17 14.09 -7.83
C ALA A 19 -4.78 12.69 -7.27
N GLY A 20 -3.47 12.39 -7.13
CA GLY A 20 -2.96 11.09 -6.72
C GLY A 20 -2.79 10.88 -5.21
N ALA A 21 -3.05 11.89 -4.38
CA ALA A 21 -2.79 11.77 -2.93
C ALA A 21 -3.84 10.96 -2.15
N ALA A 22 -4.96 10.55 -2.79
CA ALA A 22 -6.06 9.83 -2.13
C ALA A 22 -6.02 8.30 -2.37
N SER A 23 -5.04 7.78 -3.10
CA SER A 23 -5.06 6.40 -3.62
C SER A 23 -5.07 5.31 -2.54
N PHE A 24 -4.55 5.57 -1.33
CA PHE A 24 -4.46 4.58 -0.25
C PHE A 24 -5.00 5.12 1.09
N ALA A 25 -6.07 5.92 1.04
CA ALA A 25 -6.72 6.41 2.25
C ALA A 25 -7.54 5.28 2.89
N GLN A 26 -6.97 4.63 3.88
CA GLN A 26 -7.65 3.62 4.69
C GLN A 26 -8.47 4.30 5.79
N THR A 27 -9.60 3.69 6.14
CA THR A 27 -10.48 4.20 7.20
C THR A 27 -10.44 3.26 8.41
N PRO A 28 -9.58 3.54 9.41
CA PRO A 28 -9.60 2.78 10.66
C PRO A 28 -10.93 2.97 11.39
N PRO A 29 -11.27 2.09 12.34
CA PRO A 29 -12.43 2.30 13.20
C PRO A 29 -12.36 3.66 13.91
N SER A 30 -13.45 4.43 13.81
CA SER A 30 -13.58 5.70 14.52
C SER A 30 -13.76 5.47 16.02
N GLU A 31 -13.48 6.48 16.85
CA GLU A 31 -13.74 6.41 18.29
C GLU A 31 -15.19 6.05 18.64
N ARG A 32 -16.15 6.50 17.82
CA ARG A 32 -17.56 6.16 18.00
C ARG A 32 -17.81 4.68 17.79
N GLU A 33 -17.23 4.11 16.72
CA GLU A 33 -17.35 2.67 16.42
C GLU A 33 -16.69 1.85 17.50
N LEU A 34 -15.48 2.22 17.95
CA LEU A 34 -14.79 1.53 19.05
C LEU A 34 -15.61 1.50 20.34
N ARG A 35 -16.39 2.55 20.64
CA ARG A 35 -17.26 2.58 21.84
C ARG A 35 -18.50 1.70 21.74
N ILE A 36 -18.92 1.32 20.53
CA ILE A 36 -20.13 0.50 20.33
C ILE A 36 -19.81 -0.94 19.91
N TYR A 37 -18.54 -1.25 19.68
CA TYR A 37 -18.16 -2.63 19.41
C TYR A 37 -18.48 -3.53 20.61
N ALA A 38 -18.83 -4.79 20.30
CA ALA A 38 -19.10 -5.85 21.24
C ALA A 38 -18.53 -7.16 20.71
N GLY A 39 -18.45 -8.19 21.54
CA GLY A 39 -17.97 -9.52 21.14
C GLY A 39 -16.57 -9.46 20.51
N LEU A 40 -16.37 -10.20 19.44
CA LEU A 40 -15.06 -10.31 18.79
C LEU A 40 -14.47 -8.97 18.29
N HIS A 41 -15.28 -7.99 17.85
CA HIS A 41 -14.76 -6.70 17.44
C HIS A 41 -14.19 -5.91 18.63
N ASP A 42 -14.86 -5.92 19.77
CA ASP A 42 -14.38 -5.25 20.98
C ASP A 42 -13.15 -5.95 21.56
N ALA A 43 -13.17 -7.29 21.67
CA ALA A 43 -12.03 -8.06 22.13
C ALA A 43 -10.79 -7.85 21.21
N ALA A 44 -11.00 -7.77 19.90
CA ALA A 44 -9.96 -7.47 18.93
C ALA A 44 -9.40 -6.04 19.10
N ALA A 45 -10.29 -5.05 19.30
CA ALA A 45 -9.90 -3.66 19.53
C ALA A 45 -9.05 -3.49 20.80
N ARG A 46 -9.36 -4.23 21.85
CA ARG A 46 -8.61 -4.24 23.11
C ARG A 46 -7.38 -5.15 23.10
N GLY A 47 -7.16 -5.93 22.04
CA GLY A 47 -6.05 -6.88 21.96
C GLY A 47 -6.20 -8.10 22.88
N ASN A 48 -7.41 -8.40 23.36
CA ASN A 48 -7.67 -9.45 24.34
C ASN A 48 -7.76 -10.83 23.67
N ALA A 49 -6.62 -11.48 23.45
CA ALA A 49 -6.54 -12.79 22.81
C ALA A 49 -7.29 -13.89 23.58
N ALA A 50 -7.28 -13.86 24.92
CA ALA A 50 -7.97 -14.85 25.73
C ALA A 50 -9.50 -14.76 25.57
N GLU A 51 -10.05 -13.55 25.53
CA GLU A 51 -11.48 -13.33 25.31
C GLU A 51 -11.88 -13.73 23.89
N ILE A 52 -11.03 -13.48 22.87
CA ILE A 52 -11.23 -13.95 21.50
C ILE A 52 -11.37 -15.49 21.48
N GLU A 53 -10.47 -16.22 22.18
CA GLU A 53 -10.52 -17.67 22.29
C GLU A 53 -11.83 -18.15 22.94
N GLN A 54 -12.25 -17.50 24.02
CA GLN A 54 -13.50 -17.81 24.71
C GLN A 54 -14.71 -17.59 23.81
N LEU A 55 -14.84 -16.42 23.20
CA LEU A 55 -15.99 -16.06 22.36
C LEU A 55 -16.13 -16.99 21.15
N ILE A 56 -15.02 -17.37 20.52
CA ILE A 56 -15.06 -18.35 19.43
C ILE A 56 -15.44 -19.76 19.93
N ALA A 57 -14.96 -20.15 21.10
CA ALA A 57 -15.36 -21.42 21.71
C ALA A 57 -16.88 -21.45 22.10
N GLU A 58 -17.44 -20.28 22.42
CA GLU A 58 -18.88 -20.09 22.65
C GLU A 58 -19.70 -20.02 21.35
N GLY A 59 -19.05 -20.04 20.18
CA GLY A 59 -19.70 -20.14 18.87
C GLY A 59 -19.73 -18.85 18.04
N GLU A 60 -19.06 -17.77 18.47
CA GLU A 60 -18.90 -16.59 17.62
C GLU A 60 -18.04 -16.90 16.38
N LYS A 61 -18.41 -16.32 15.25
CA LYS A 61 -17.72 -16.57 13.99
C LYS A 61 -16.56 -15.59 13.81
N PRO A 62 -15.31 -16.04 13.54
CA PRO A 62 -14.13 -15.19 13.49
C PRO A 62 -14.16 -14.18 12.33
N ASN A 63 -15.03 -14.37 11.34
CA ASN A 63 -15.15 -13.52 10.15
C ASN A 63 -16.45 -12.68 10.13
N ILE A 64 -17.07 -12.45 11.29
CA ILE A 64 -18.19 -11.52 11.42
C ILE A 64 -17.76 -10.12 10.96
N GLN A 65 -18.64 -9.40 10.30
CA GLN A 65 -18.35 -8.08 9.74
C GLN A 65 -19.13 -6.97 10.44
N ASP A 66 -18.49 -5.80 10.60
CA ASP A 66 -19.16 -4.57 10.99
C ASP A 66 -19.84 -3.87 9.79
N ALA A 67 -20.39 -2.67 9.99
CA ALA A 67 -21.06 -1.88 8.96
C ALA A 67 -20.12 -1.47 7.79
N ASN A 68 -18.80 -1.50 8.01
CA ASN A 68 -17.79 -1.21 6.99
C ASN A 68 -17.12 -2.49 6.46
N SER A 69 -17.78 -3.64 6.61
CA SER A 69 -17.27 -4.97 6.24
C SER A 69 -15.93 -5.33 6.90
N ARG A 70 -15.54 -4.64 7.96
CA ARG A 70 -14.33 -4.98 8.71
C ARG A 70 -14.60 -6.18 9.60
N THR A 71 -13.75 -7.20 9.51
CA THR A 71 -13.75 -8.32 10.45
C THR A 71 -13.01 -7.93 11.74
N PRO A 72 -13.12 -8.71 12.84
CA PRO A 72 -12.29 -8.51 14.04
C PRO A 72 -10.79 -8.45 13.71
N LEU A 73 -10.35 -9.22 12.70
CA LEU A 73 -8.96 -9.20 12.23
C LEU A 73 -8.55 -7.85 11.60
N HIS A 74 -9.43 -7.20 10.84
CA HIS A 74 -9.19 -5.83 10.36
C HIS A 74 -9.07 -4.84 11.51
N VAL A 75 -9.93 -4.95 12.52
CA VAL A 75 -9.88 -4.08 13.71
C VAL A 75 -8.56 -4.25 14.45
N ALA A 76 -8.15 -5.51 14.70
CA ALA A 76 -6.86 -5.81 15.32
C ALA A 76 -5.69 -5.25 14.49
N ALA A 77 -5.76 -5.37 13.15
CA ALA A 77 -4.75 -4.86 12.22
C ALA A 77 -4.62 -3.34 12.28
N PHE A 78 -5.72 -2.59 12.20
CA PHE A 78 -5.71 -1.13 12.28
C PHE A 78 -5.17 -0.60 13.61
N LEU A 79 -5.43 -1.34 14.71
CA LEU A 79 -5.05 -0.95 16.06
C LEU A 79 -3.72 -1.59 16.53
N ARG A 80 -3.03 -2.30 15.63
CA ARG A 80 -1.75 -3.00 15.91
C ARG A 80 -1.83 -3.97 17.08
N GLN A 81 -2.97 -4.64 17.22
CA GLN A 81 -3.21 -5.63 18.27
C GLN A 81 -2.70 -7.00 17.81
N TYR A 82 -1.38 -7.18 17.78
CA TYR A 82 -0.73 -8.35 17.17
C TYR A 82 -1.10 -9.68 17.84
N ALA A 83 -1.23 -9.69 19.18
CA ALA A 83 -1.65 -10.88 19.91
C ALA A 83 -3.08 -11.31 19.51
N ALA A 84 -4.00 -10.35 19.38
CA ALA A 84 -5.36 -10.59 18.90
C ALA A 84 -5.35 -11.05 17.43
N ALA A 85 -4.55 -10.43 16.56
CA ALA A 85 -4.44 -10.83 15.16
C ALA A 85 -3.96 -12.29 15.02
N ARG A 86 -2.90 -12.68 15.75
CA ARG A 86 -2.42 -14.08 15.79
C ARG A 86 -3.47 -15.06 16.30
N ALA A 87 -4.18 -14.70 17.38
CA ALA A 87 -5.25 -15.53 17.94
C ALA A 87 -6.39 -15.72 16.94
N LEU A 88 -6.87 -14.63 16.32
CA LEU A 88 -7.94 -14.66 15.32
C LEU A 88 -7.57 -15.56 14.13
N ILE A 89 -6.36 -15.39 13.56
CA ILE A 89 -5.89 -16.19 12.43
C ILE A 89 -5.83 -17.69 12.83
N ARG A 90 -5.25 -18.00 13.96
CA ARG A 90 -5.18 -19.39 14.47
C ARG A 90 -6.57 -20.02 14.64
N LEU A 91 -7.58 -19.21 14.96
CA LEU A 91 -8.96 -19.62 15.17
C LEU A 91 -9.85 -19.49 13.91
N GLY A 92 -9.24 -19.32 12.72
CA GLY A 92 -9.94 -19.40 11.44
C GLY A 92 -10.41 -18.06 10.87
N ALA A 93 -9.89 -16.93 11.38
CA ALA A 93 -10.08 -15.67 10.68
C ALA A 93 -9.36 -15.69 9.32
N ASN A 94 -10.04 -15.17 8.31
CA ASN A 94 -9.52 -15.11 6.94
C ASN A 94 -8.63 -13.87 6.75
N PRO A 95 -7.31 -14.01 6.56
CA PRO A 95 -6.41 -12.88 6.34
C PRO A 95 -6.63 -12.17 4.99
N ASN A 96 -7.36 -12.81 4.08
CA ASN A 96 -7.67 -12.28 2.75
C ASN A 96 -9.08 -11.66 2.66
N ALA A 97 -9.78 -11.54 3.78
CA ALA A 97 -11.06 -10.84 3.81
C ALA A 97 -10.85 -9.38 3.42
N LEU A 98 -11.81 -8.83 2.67
CA LEU A 98 -11.78 -7.44 2.24
C LEU A 98 -12.77 -6.61 3.06
N ASP A 99 -12.35 -5.42 3.49
CA ASP A 99 -13.26 -4.41 4.03
C ASP A 99 -14.08 -3.72 2.93
N ALA A 100 -14.91 -2.75 3.29
CA ALA A 100 -15.74 -2.00 2.32
C ALA A 100 -14.90 -1.19 1.31
N GLN A 101 -13.67 -0.87 1.61
CA GLN A 101 -12.72 -0.19 0.71
C GLN A 101 -11.87 -1.18 -0.09
N ARG A 102 -12.15 -2.49 0.01
CA ARG A 102 -11.43 -3.59 -0.63
C ARG A 102 -10.00 -3.77 -0.14
N TYR A 103 -9.69 -3.40 1.10
CA TYR A 103 -8.40 -3.67 1.72
C TYR A 103 -8.43 -4.96 2.54
N ASP A 104 -7.41 -5.80 2.37
CA ASP A 104 -7.06 -6.90 3.27
C ASP A 104 -6.00 -6.47 4.29
N ILE A 105 -5.68 -7.34 5.23
CA ILE A 105 -4.70 -7.01 6.28
C ILE A 105 -3.26 -6.89 5.75
N ILE A 106 -2.91 -7.52 4.63
CA ILE A 106 -1.61 -7.34 3.96
C ILE A 106 -1.49 -5.92 3.44
N THR A 107 -2.53 -5.43 2.78
CA THR A 107 -2.55 -4.06 2.26
C THR A 107 -2.60 -3.03 3.39
N ILE A 108 -3.34 -3.32 4.47
CA ILE A 108 -3.32 -2.48 5.69
C ILE A 108 -1.90 -2.39 6.25
N ALA A 109 -1.22 -3.52 6.40
CA ALA A 109 0.17 -3.55 6.87
C ALA A 109 1.11 -2.77 5.94
N ALA A 110 0.95 -2.94 4.62
CA ALA A 110 1.78 -2.28 3.62
C ALA A 110 1.66 -0.75 3.66
N VAL A 111 0.43 -0.23 3.79
CA VAL A 111 0.15 1.21 3.88
C VAL A 111 0.67 1.81 5.18
N ASN A 112 0.59 1.08 6.29
CA ASN A 112 0.95 1.56 7.63
C ASN A 112 2.41 1.30 8.02
N ASN A 113 3.24 0.78 7.10
CA ASN A 113 4.63 0.37 7.35
C ASN A 113 4.75 -0.58 8.55
N ASP A 114 3.85 -1.55 8.62
CA ASP A 114 3.74 -2.48 9.75
C ASP A 114 4.28 -3.86 9.36
N LEU A 115 5.60 -4.04 9.55
CA LEU A 115 6.27 -5.28 9.17
C LEU A 115 5.81 -6.47 10.02
N GLU A 116 5.52 -6.26 11.31
CA GLU A 116 5.05 -7.32 12.20
C GLU A 116 3.67 -7.81 11.76
N LEU A 117 2.73 -6.91 11.48
CA LEU A 117 1.43 -7.28 10.95
C LEU A 117 1.53 -8.00 9.60
N LEU A 118 2.42 -7.51 8.70
CA LEU A 118 2.66 -8.17 7.42
C LEU A 118 3.13 -9.61 7.60
N GLN A 119 4.08 -9.86 8.50
CA GLN A 119 4.57 -11.21 8.81
C GLN A 119 3.46 -12.10 9.36
N ILE A 120 2.67 -11.60 10.33
CA ILE A 120 1.51 -12.31 10.88
C ILE A 120 0.53 -12.70 9.77
N ALA A 121 0.24 -11.77 8.86
CA ALA A 121 -0.68 -12.01 7.76
C ALA A 121 -0.16 -13.10 6.80
N LEU A 122 1.11 -13.01 6.41
CA LEU A 122 1.74 -13.96 5.49
C LEU A 122 1.85 -15.37 6.11
N GLU A 123 2.27 -15.47 7.37
CA GLU A 123 2.30 -16.74 8.13
C GLU A 123 0.91 -17.37 8.25
N GLY A 124 -0.12 -16.54 8.35
CA GLY A 124 -1.53 -16.93 8.42
C GLY A 124 -2.18 -17.29 7.08
N GLY A 125 -1.43 -17.33 5.98
CA GLY A 125 -1.96 -17.67 4.65
C GLY A 125 -2.50 -16.46 3.88
N GLY A 126 -2.08 -15.27 4.24
CA GLY A 126 -2.37 -14.06 3.48
C GLY A 126 -1.71 -14.09 2.10
N ASN A 127 -2.44 -13.61 1.09
CA ASN A 127 -2.02 -13.67 -0.31
C ASN A 127 -1.33 -12.38 -0.75
N ALA A 128 -0.01 -12.36 -0.73
CA ALA A 128 0.79 -11.22 -1.22
C ALA A 128 0.55 -10.88 -2.70
N ARG A 129 -0.11 -11.76 -3.47
CA ARG A 129 -0.41 -11.56 -4.89
C ARG A 129 -1.81 -10.97 -5.11
N ALA A 130 -2.57 -10.73 -4.05
CA ALA A 130 -3.92 -10.21 -4.16
C ALA A 130 -3.92 -8.81 -4.79
N VAL A 131 -4.93 -8.57 -5.63
CA VAL A 131 -5.28 -7.25 -6.14
C VAL A 131 -6.37 -6.70 -5.26
N THR A 132 -6.09 -5.60 -4.57
CA THR A 132 -6.92 -5.02 -3.52
C THR A 132 -7.10 -3.53 -3.73
N GLY A 133 -7.87 -2.88 -2.86
CA GLY A 133 -8.11 -1.44 -2.95
C GLY A 133 -9.02 -1.03 -4.12
N PRO A 134 -9.40 0.24 -4.16
CA PRO A 134 -10.38 0.76 -5.11
C PRO A 134 -9.83 0.90 -6.54
N HIS A 135 -8.51 0.88 -6.73
CA HIS A 135 -7.85 1.14 -8.02
C HIS A 135 -7.08 -0.07 -8.57
N ASN A 136 -7.49 -1.28 -8.19
CA ASN A 136 -6.81 -2.51 -8.59
C ASN A 136 -5.31 -2.51 -8.23
N ASP A 137 -4.99 -2.00 -7.06
CA ASP A 137 -3.64 -1.97 -6.54
C ASP A 137 -3.22 -3.33 -5.96
N THR A 138 -1.93 -3.49 -5.70
CA THR A 138 -1.41 -4.55 -4.85
C THR A 138 -0.75 -3.95 -3.62
N ALA A 139 -0.56 -4.75 -2.58
CA ALA A 139 0.18 -4.31 -1.40
C ALA A 139 1.59 -3.82 -1.74
N LEU A 140 2.22 -4.41 -2.78
CA LEU A 140 3.53 -3.98 -3.27
C LEU A 140 3.49 -2.58 -3.87
N ILE A 141 2.45 -2.26 -4.65
CA ILE A 141 2.22 -0.91 -5.20
C ILE A 141 2.05 0.09 -4.05
N ALA A 142 1.21 -0.23 -3.07
CA ALA A 142 0.96 0.63 -1.92
C ALA A 142 2.23 0.91 -1.08
N ALA A 143 3.05 -0.11 -0.85
CA ALA A 143 4.32 0.01 -0.13
C ALA A 143 5.35 0.83 -0.93
N ALA A 144 5.43 0.62 -2.24
CA ALA A 144 6.34 1.32 -3.13
C ALA A 144 6.02 2.81 -3.23
N HIS A 145 4.73 3.16 -3.37
CA HIS A 145 4.23 4.53 -3.33
C HIS A 145 4.74 5.31 -2.09
N ARG A 146 4.77 4.65 -0.94
CA ARG A 146 5.17 5.27 0.34
C ARG A 146 6.66 5.15 0.66
N GLY A 147 7.41 4.39 -0.13
CA GLY A 147 8.82 4.13 0.10
C GLY A 147 9.08 3.27 1.34
N HIS A 148 8.19 2.34 1.65
CA HIS A 148 8.31 1.43 2.79
C HIS A 148 9.20 0.22 2.45
N VAL A 149 10.51 0.45 2.47
CA VAL A 149 11.53 -0.44 1.91
C VAL A 149 11.45 -1.87 2.47
N GLU A 150 11.33 -2.01 3.78
CA GLU A 150 11.30 -3.35 4.42
C GLU A 150 10.02 -4.11 4.08
N ILE A 151 8.90 -3.41 3.97
CA ILE A 151 7.64 -3.98 3.48
C ILE A 151 7.78 -4.45 2.02
N VAL A 152 8.37 -3.61 1.16
CA VAL A 152 8.64 -3.95 -0.25
C VAL A 152 9.50 -5.22 -0.33
N ARG A 153 10.59 -5.32 0.45
CA ARG A 153 11.44 -6.51 0.49
C ARG A 153 10.68 -7.75 0.95
N ALA A 154 9.87 -7.64 2.00
CA ALA A 154 9.07 -8.74 2.51
C ALA A 154 8.02 -9.22 1.50
N LEU A 155 7.34 -8.30 0.81
CA LEU A 155 6.37 -8.63 -0.24
C LEU A 155 7.04 -9.27 -1.47
N ILE A 156 8.22 -8.80 -1.87
CA ILE A 156 9.04 -9.44 -2.93
C ILE A 156 9.40 -10.89 -2.54
N ALA A 157 9.85 -11.10 -1.31
CA ALA A 157 10.16 -12.43 -0.80
C ALA A 157 8.91 -13.34 -0.79
N ALA A 158 7.73 -12.77 -0.51
CA ALA A 158 6.43 -13.45 -0.58
C ALA A 158 5.87 -13.58 -2.02
N LYS A 159 6.68 -13.27 -3.06
CA LYS A 159 6.31 -13.40 -4.48
C LYS A 159 5.16 -12.50 -4.92
N ALA A 160 5.04 -11.30 -4.35
CA ALA A 160 4.14 -10.28 -4.86
C ALA A 160 4.42 -9.97 -6.34
N PRO A 161 3.39 -9.65 -7.16
CA PRO A 161 3.58 -9.40 -8.60
C PRO A 161 4.31 -8.07 -8.82
N LEU A 162 5.53 -8.15 -9.36
CA LEU A 162 6.40 -6.97 -9.59
C LEU A 162 5.84 -6.02 -10.65
N ASN A 163 5.21 -6.59 -11.70
CA ASN A 163 4.81 -5.87 -12.91
C ASN A 163 3.30 -5.72 -13.04
N HIS A 164 2.54 -5.91 -11.95
CA HIS A 164 1.11 -5.60 -11.96
C HIS A 164 0.92 -4.10 -12.23
N VAL A 165 -0.06 -3.79 -13.08
CA VAL A 165 -0.41 -2.42 -13.47
C VAL A 165 -1.77 -2.07 -12.88
N ASN A 166 -1.83 -1.01 -12.09
CA ASN A 166 -3.07 -0.51 -11.49
C ASN A 166 -3.92 0.32 -12.46
N ASP A 167 -5.09 0.80 -12.00
CA ASP A 167 -5.99 1.61 -12.81
C ASP A 167 -5.42 2.97 -13.22
N PHE A 168 -4.32 3.41 -12.63
CA PHE A 168 -3.61 4.62 -13.07
C PHE A 168 -2.56 4.34 -14.17
N GLY A 169 -2.35 3.06 -14.50
CA GLY A 169 -1.31 2.63 -15.44
C GLY A 169 0.07 2.52 -14.80
N HIS A 170 0.14 2.41 -13.48
CA HIS A 170 1.41 2.36 -12.77
C HIS A 170 1.71 0.96 -12.24
N THR A 171 2.96 0.53 -12.40
CA THR A 171 3.57 -0.58 -11.65
C THR A 171 4.09 -0.07 -10.30
N ALA A 172 4.51 -0.97 -9.41
CA ALA A 172 5.18 -0.60 -8.16
C ALA A 172 6.43 0.26 -8.42
N LEU A 173 7.17 -0.01 -9.49
CA LEU A 173 8.34 0.78 -9.89
C LEU A 173 7.95 2.20 -10.32
N LEU A 174 6.92 2.34 -11.14
CA LEU A 174 6.39 3.64 -11.55
C LEU A 174 5.86 4.43 -10.35
N GLU A 175 5.12 3.80 -9.44
CA GLU A 175 4.62 4.46 -8.22
C GLU A 175 5.76 5.03 -7.37
N ALA A 176 6.83 4.26 -7.15
CA ALA A 176 7.97 4.70 -6.37
C ALA A 176 8.69 5.91 -6.99
N VAL A 177 8.66 6.05 -8.32
CA VAL A 177 9.31 7.18 -9.03
C VAL A 177 8.34 8.35 -9.23
N VAL A 178 7.11 8.09 -9.68
CA VAL A 178 6.14 9.14 -10.06
C VAL A 178 5.57 9.83 -8.82
N LEU A 179 5.22 9.10 -7.79
CA LEU A 179 4.62 9.63 -6.57
C LEU A 179 5.62 9.72 -5.41
N GLY A 180 6.79 9.10 -5.58
CA GLY A 180 7.90 9.24 -4.66
C GLY A 180 8.55 10.63 -4.70
N ASN A 181 9.37 10.90 -3.70
CA ASN A 181 10.10 12.17 -3.53
C ASN A 181 11.58 12.10 -3.95
N GLY A 182 12.04 10.97 -4.52
CA GLY A 182 13.43 10.76 -4.92
C GLY A 182 14.42 10.62 -3.75
N GLY A 183 13.93 10.65 -2.50
CA GLY A 183 14.76 10.53 -1.30
C GLY A 183 15.25 9.11 -1.05
N ARG A 184 16.01 8.92 0.04
CA ARG A 184 16.67 7.66 0.39
C ARG A 184 15.73 6.44 0.32
N ASN A 185 14.55 6.55 0.88
CA ASN A 185 13.61 5.41 0.95
C ASN A 185 13.07 5.03 -0.42
N HIS A 186 12.66 6.01 -1.26
CA HIS A 186 12.20 5.71 -2.61
C HIS A 186 13.34 5.20 -3.50
N THR A 187 14.55 5.73 -3.34
CA THR A 187 15.73 5.21 -4.05
C THR A 187 16.00 3.74 -3.65
N ALA A 188 15.94 3.41 -2.36
CA ALA A 188 16.11 2.03 -1.89
C ALA A 188 14.96 1.11 -2.33
N THR A 189 13.72 1.63 -2.41
CA THR A 189 12.57 0.90 -2.95
C THR A 189 12.77 0.56 -4.43
N VAL A 190 13.18 1.55 -5.24
CA VAL A 190 13.51 1.33 -6.66
C VAL A 190 14.61 0.29 -6.81
N ALA A 191 15.69 0.40 -6.03
CA ALA A 191 16.78 -0.59 -6.06
C ALA A 191 16.26 -2.00 -5.75
N ALA A 192 15.46 -2.17 -4.68
CA ALA A 192 14.92 -3.47 -4.30
C ALA A 192 14.00 -4.08 -5.38
N LEU A 193 13.17 -3.25 -6.04
CA LEU A 193 12.31 -3.70 -7.14
C LEU A 193 13.13 -4.13 -8.36
N VAL A 194 14.13 -3.34 -8.74
CA VAL A 194 15.03 -3.64 -9.86
C VAL A 194 15.85 -4.89 -9.59
N GLU A 195 16.44 -5.04 -8.41
CA GLU A 195 17.17 -6.22 -7.98
C GLU A 195 16.32 -7.50 -8.02
N ALA A 196 15.01 -7.37 -7.75
CA ALA A 196 14.05 -8.46 -7.82
C ALA A 196 13.58 -8.80 -9.24
N GLY A 197 13.98 -8.03 -10.26
CA GLY A 197 13.63 -8.24 -11.66
C GLY A 197 12.34 -7.53 -12.11
N ALA A 198 11.98 -6.41 -11.50
CA ALA A 198 10.91 -5.58 -12.04
C ALA A 198 11.27 -5.10 -13.45
N ASP A 199 10.29 -5.10 -14.35
CA ASP A 199 10.48 -4.62 -15.72
C ASP A 199 10.61 -3.09 -15.75
N VAL A 200 11.82 -2.62 -16.02
CA VAL A 200 12.17 -1.19 -16.06
C VAL A 200 11.68 -0.48 -17.32
N THR A 201 11.18 -1.23 -18.31
CA THR A 201 10.76 -0.70 -19.61
C THR A 201 9.27 -0.40 -19.70
N LEU A 202 8.46 -0.90 -18.75
CA LEU A 202 7.02 -0.66 -18.74
C LEU A 202 6.71 0.83 -18.56
N PRO A 203 5.96 1.43 -19.50
CA PRO A 203 5.57 2.84 -19.41
C PRO A 203 4.25 3.00 -18.65
N ASP A 204 3.98 4.23 -18.24
CA ASP A 204 2.66 4.66 -17.79
C ASP A 204 1.68 4.83 -18.98
N ARG A 205 0.45 5.28 -18.69
CA ARG A 205 -0.60 5.52 -19.71
C ARG A 205 -0.24 6.57 -20.76
N HIS A 206 0.78 7.39 -20.51
CA HIS A 206 1.27 8.43 -21.43
C HIS A 206 2.47 7.96 -22.23
N GLY A 207 2.88 6.71 -22.08
CA GLY A 207 4.06 6.16 -22.73
C GLY A 207 5.38 6.57 -22.06
N THR A 208 5.35 7.11 -20.84
CA THR A 208 6.53 7.60 -20.13
C THR A 208 7.07 6.50 -19.18
N THR A 209 8.35 6.16 -19.32
CA THR A 209 9.00 5.15 -18.49
C THR A 209 9.44 5.70 -17.13
N ALA A 210 9.74 4.80 -16.18
CA ALA A 210 10.29 5.18 -14.88
C ALA A 210 11.59 5.98 -15.01
N LEU A 211 12.45 5.65 -15.98
CA LEU A 211 13.70 6.39 -16.25
C LEU A 211 13.42 7.84 -16.73
N GLN A 212 12.47 8.01 -17.66
CA GLN A 212 12.11 9.33 -18.15
C GLN A 212 11.53 10.20 -17.04
N HIS A 213 10.68 9.64 -16.18
CA HIS A 213 10.18 10.33 -14.99
C HIS A 213 11.31 10.72 -14.03
N ALA A 214 12.24 9.81 -13.75
CA ALA A 214 13.37 10.08 -12.85
C ALA A 214 14.27 11.22 -13.38
N ARG A 215 14.55 11.23 -14.69
CA ARG A 215 15.34 12.29 -15.35
C ARG A 215 14.63 13.65 -15.27
N THR A 216 13.35 13.70 -15.62
CA THR A 216 12.53 14.92 -15.58
C THR A 216 12.45 15.52 -14.17
N ARG A 217 12.42 14.68 -13.14
CA ARG A 217 12.35 15.09 -11.73
C ARG A 217 13.72 15.35 -11.10
N GLY A 218 14.82 15.13 -11.83
CA GLY A 218 16.17 15.28 -11.32
C GLY A 218 16.59 14.22 -10.30
N TYR A 219 15.96 13.05 -10.30
CA TYR A 219 16.27 11.93 -9.39
C TYR A 219 17.47 11.13 -9.91
N SER A 220 18.65 11.77 -9.91
CA SER A 220 19.86 11.27 -10.56
C SER A 220 20.32 9.89 -10.05
N GLN A 221 20.11 9.59 -8.77
CA GLN A 221 20.46 8.29 -8.22
C GLN A 221 19.51 7.20 -8.71
N ILE A 222 18.20 7.47 -8.77
CA ILE A 222 17.21 6.57 -9.33
C ILE A 222 17.46 6.35 -10.82
N ALA A 223 17.73 7.43 -11.59
CA ALA A 223 18.03 7.32 -13.00
C ALA A 223 19.22 6.37 -13.25
N ARG A 224 20.31 6.51 -12.50
CA ARG A 224 21.46 5.60 -12.60
C ARG A 224 21.13 4.13 -12.30
N ILE A 225 20.28 3.87 -11.29
CA ILE A 225 19.84 2.50 -10.97
C ILE A 225 19.09 1.90 -12.16
N LEU A 226 18.17 2.68 -12.76
CA LEU A 226 17.36 2.23 -13.89
C LEU A 226 18.21 2.03 -15.16
N GLU A 227 19.15 2.95 -15.46
CA GLU A 227 20.09 2.83 -16.59
C GLU A 227 20.96 1.57 -16.47
N ASN A 228 21.50 1.30 -15.29
CA ASN A 228 22.30 0.09 -15.03
C ASN A 228 21.49 -1.21 -15.19
N ALA A 229 20.17 -1.13 -15.04
CA ALA A 229 19.25 -2.24 -15.25
C ALA A 229 18.76 -2.38 -16.70
N GLY A 230 19.27 -1.54 -17.63
CA GLY A 230 18.96 -1.60 -19.06
C GLY A 230 17.76 -0.74 -19.49
N ALA A 231 17.30 0.18 -18.66
CA ALA A 231 16.31 1.18 -19.10
C ALA A 231 16.94 2.16 -20.10
N HIS A 232 16.17 2.58 -21.13
CA HIS A 232 16.63 3.47 -22.20
C HIS A 232 15.78 4.72 -22.33
#